data_3bb0b5ef5879c2099f92e6704650f13b
#
_entry.id   3bb0b5ef5879c2099f92e6704650f13b
#
_cell.length_a   1.000
_cell.length_b   1.000
_cell.length_c   1.000
_cell.angle_alpha   90.00
_cell.angle_beta   90.00
_cell.angle_gamma   90.00
#
_symmetry.space_group_name_H-M   'P 1'
#
loop_
_entity.id
_entity.type
_entity.pdbx_description
1 polymer ?
#
loop_
_entity_poly.entity_id
_entity_poly.type
_entity_poly.pdbx_seq_one_letter_code
_entity_poly.pdbx_strand_id
1 'polypeptide(L)'
;SGPAAVSGPAAAPVLSPARMAINVNRTIVMLDIPQIVYIETSGRSCIIHTATRDYTENQLLGEYEKRLTPPGFFRIHKSYLVNLGYITEMFPWANNSLAVKMQGFEKEILPVGREKVKNLRQLLGI
;
A
#
# COMPACT_ATOMS: atom_id res chain seq x y z
N SER A 1 16.60 -14.70 -22.15
CA SER A 1 16.28 -14.39 -22.35
C SER A 1 15.87 -14.13 -22.23
N GLY A 2 16.16 -14.07 -22.04
CA GLY A 2 16.12 -13.72 -22.27
C GLY A 2 15.80 -13.20 -22.16
N PRO A 3 16.23 -13.19 -22.24
CA PRO A 3 16.21 -12.52 -22.47
C PRO A 3 15.92 -12.06 -22.72
N ALA A 4 16.16 -11.96 -22.77
CA ALA A 4 16.02 -11.28 -23.20
C ALA A 4 15.73 -10.77 -23.48
N ALA A 5 16.00 -10.87 -23.59
CA ALA A 5 15.86 -10.24 -24.03
C ALA A 5 15.57 -9.65 -24.35
N VAL A 6 15.76 -9.62 -24.46
CA VAL A 6 15.56 -8.85 -24.86
C VAL A 6 15.52 -8.21 -25.39
N SER A 7 15.68 -8.15 -25.74
CA SER A 7 15.69 -7.40 -26.10
C SER A 7 15.49 -6.53 -26.47
N GLY A 8 15.61 -6.38 -26.61
CA GLY A 8 15.68 -5.57 -26.75
C GLY A 8 15.65 -4.64 -26.71
N PRO A 9 15.52 -4.62 -27.20
CA PRO A 9 15.83 -3.64 -26.90
C PRO A 9 15.86 -3.23 -25.98
N ALA A 10 16.30 -3.24 -26.13
CA ALA A 10 16.31 -2.78 -25.11
C ALA A 10 15.74 -2.33 -24.48
N ALA A 11 15.48 -2.80 -24.48
CA ALA A 11 14.54 -2.29 -23.68
C ALA A 11 15.16 -1.85 -22.45
N ALA A 12 14.89 -0.74 -22.09
CA ALA A 12 15.18 -0.29 -20.80
C ALA A 12 14.72 -1.36 -19.85
N PRO A 13 15.53 -1.76 -18.97
CA PRO A 13 15.08 -2.65 -17.94
C PRO A 13 14.01 -1.92 -17.24
N VAL A 14 12.86 -2.34 -17.52
CA VAL A 14 11.74 -1.82 -16.85
C VAL A 14 11.81 -2.38 -15.47
N LEU A 15 11.78 -1.54 -14.50
CA LEU A 15 11.52 -1.99 -13.17
C LEU A 15 10.28 -2.85 -13.26
N SER A 16 10.36 -4.03 -12.73
CA SER A 16 9.18 -4.85 -12.64
C SER A 16 8.08 -4.00 -12.03
N PRO A 17 6.87 -3.96 -12.63
CA PRO A 17 5.78 -3.20 -12.03
C PRO A 17 5.42 -3.69 -10.64
N ALA A 18 5.95 -4.82 -10.22
CA ALA A 18 5.70 -5.36 -8.90
C ALA A 18 6.68 -4.87 -7.84
N ARG A 19 7.58 -3.96 -8.16
CA ARG A 19 8.57 -3.49 -7.19
C ARG A 19 8.57 -1.98 -7.07
N MET A 20 8.93 -1.49 -5.87
CA MET A 20 8.99 -0.08 -5.57
C MET A 20 10.26 0.21 -4.77
N ALA A 21 10.96 1.28 -5.12
CA ALA A 21 12.15 1.69 -4.39
C ALA A 21 11.77 2.66 -3.28
N ILE A 22 12.34 2.45 -2.10
CA ILE A 22 12.23 3.39 -0.98
C ILE A 22 13.61 3.73 -0.47
N ASN A 23 13.72 4.85 0.24
CA ASN A 23 14.99 5.31 0.80
C ASN A 23 14.94 5.14 2.32
N VAL A 24 15.82 4.29 2.84
CA VAL A 24 15.92 4.03 4.27
C VAL A 24 17.37 4.29 4.69
N ASN A 25 17.59 5.35 5.48
CA ASN A 25 18.94 5.70 5.94
C ASN A 25 19.96 5.73 4.80
N ARG A 26 19.63 6.46 3.72
CA ARG A 26 20.49 6.61 2.54
C ARG A 26 20.69 5.33 1.75
N THR A 27 19.97 4.28 2.10
CA THR A 27 20.01 3.03 1.35
C THR A 27 18.73 2.91 0.54
N ILE A 28 18.86 2.58 -0.74
CA ILE A 28 17.71 2.30 -1.57
C ILE A 28 17.31 0.86 -1.34
N VAL A 29 16.12 0.66 -0.83
CA VAL A 29 15.56 -0.67 -0.59
C VAL A 29 14.50 -0.94 -1.63
N MET A 30 14.57 -2.09 -2.29
CA MET A 30 13.58 -2.48 -3.30
C MET A 30 12.53 -3.37 -2.63
N LEU A 31 11.29 -2.92 -2.65
CA LEU A 31 10.18 -3.66 -2.04
C LEU A 31 9.32 -4.31 -3.13
N ASP A 32 8.92 -5.54 -2.87
CA ASP A 32 7.92 -6.20 -3.71
C ASP A 32 6.55 -5.65 -3.35
N ILE A 33 5.92 -4.97 -4.30
CA ILE A 33 4.63 -4.33 -4.05
C ILE A 33 3.58 -5.30 -3.51
N PRO A 34 3.47 -6.55 -4.02
CA PRO A 34 2.50 -7.49 -3.46
C PRO A 34 2.73 -7.84 -1.99
N GLN A 35 3.90 -7.56 -1.44
CA GLN A 35 4.17 -7.83 -0.02
C GLN A 35 3.84 -6.66 0.88
N ILE A 36 3.51 -5.50 0.31
CA ILE A 36 3.13 -4.33 1.11
C ILE A 36 1.70 -4.51 1.59
N VAL A 37 1.51 -4.51 2.90
CA VAL A 37 0.18 -4.69 3.49
C VAL A 37 -0.54 -3.36 3.61
N TYR A 38 0.08 -2.40 4.29
CA TYR A 38 -0.47 -1.05 4.33
C TYR A 38 0.62 -0.06 4.72
N ILE A 39 0.35 1.21 4.46
CA ILE A 39 1.28 2.31 4.78
C ILE A 39 0.52 3.31 5.62
N GLU A 40 1.13 3.76 6.71
CA GLU A 40 0.51 4.74 7.61
C GLU A 40 1.43 5.93 7.82
N THR A 41 0.83 7.07 8.14
CA THR A 41 1.60 8.25 8.48
C THR A 41 2.16 8.11 9.90
N SER A 42 3.35 8.66 10.11
CA SER A 42 3.97 8.71 11.44
C SER A 42 4.77 10.00 11.50
N GLY A 43 4.16 11.05 12.04
CA GLY A 43 4.78 12.38 12.04
C GLY A 43 5.03 12.84 10.62
N ARG A 44 6.27 13.13 10.30
CA ARG A 44 6.67 13.56 8.95
C ARG A 44 7.09 12.41 8.05
N SER A 45 6.98 11.19 8.57
CA SER A 45 7.40 9.99 7.85
C SER A 45 6.20 9.11 7.60
N CYS A 46 6.42 8.03 6.87
CA CYS A 46 5.44 6.98 6.72
C CYS A 46 6.09 5.66 7.12
N ILE A 47 5.30 4.79 7.71
CA ILE A 47 5.71 3.43 8.03
C ILE A 47 5.08 2.50 7.00
N ILE A 48 5.92 1.74 6.32
CA ILE A 48 5.47 0.77 5.32
C ILE A 48 5.49 -0.60 5.97
N HIS A 49 4.30 -1.15 6.18
CA HIS A 49 4.15 -2.48 6.77
C HIS A 49 4.10 -3.51 5.67
N THR A 50 5.03 -4.45 5.70
CA THR A 50 5.04 -5.54 4.74
C THR A 50 4.76 -6.86 5.43
N ALA A 51 4.63 -7.92 4.64
CA ALA A 51 4.38 -9.25 5.20
C ALA A 51 5.54 -9.75 6.06
N THR A 52 6.73 -9.19 5.89
CA THR A 52 7.92 -9.67 6.60
C THR A 52 8.48 -8.68 7.61
N ARG A 53 8.39 -7.37 7.34
CA ARG A 53 8.97 -6.37 8.22
C ARG A 53 8.44 -4.99 7.90
N ASP A 54 8.71 -4.04 8.80
CA ASP A 54 8.33 -2.64 8.61
C ASP A 54 9.50 -1.81 8.14
N TYR A 55 9.20 -0.75 7.38
CA TYR A 55 10.19 0.22 6.95
C TYR A 55 9.65 1.62 7.24
N THR A 56 10.55 2.55 7.51
CA THR A 56 10.16 3.95 7.68
C THR A 56 10.86 4.79 6.62
N GLU A 57 10.10 5.60 5.92
CA GLU A 57 10.64 6.49 4.91
C GLU A 57 10.13 7.90 5.14
N ASN A 58 10.97 8.88 4.94
CA ASN A 58 10.64 10.30 5.07
C ASN A 58 9.93 10.75 3.80
N GLN A 59 8.61 10.50 3.74
CA GLN A 59 7.83 10.75 2.54
C GLN A 59 6.38 11.01 2.92
N LEU A 60 5.65 11.72 2.06
CA LEU A 60 4.23 11.96 2.26
C LEU A 60 3.42 10.77 1.77
N LEU A 61 2.31 10.48 2.48
CA LEU A 61 1.46 9.35 2.11
C LEU A 61 0.92 9.48 0.68
N GLY A 62 0.63 10.71 0.24
CA GLY A 62 0.15 10.95 -1.11
C GLY A 62 1.11 10.50 -2.20
N GLU A 63 2.41 10.46 -1.92
CA GLU A 63 3.37 9.99 -2.91
C GLU A 63 3.26 8.50 -3.15
N TYR A 64 3.00 7.73 -2.09
CA TYR A 64 2.74 6.29 -2.25
C TYR A 64 1.41 6.06 -2.93
N GLU A 65 0.42 6.87 -2.62
CA GLU A 65 -0.89 6.76 -3.24
C GLU A 65 -0.78 6.87 -4.76
N LYS A 66 -0.01 7.83 -5.25
CA LYS A 66 0.19 8.00 -6.69
C LYS A 66 0.82 6.77 -7.33
N ARG A 67 1.74 6.13 -6.63
CA ARG A 67 2.52 5.03 -7.18
C ARG A 67 1.79 3.70 -7.05
N LEU A 68 0.90 3.55 -6.08
CA LEU A 68 0.33 2.26 -5.71
C LEU A 68 -1.16 2.12 -5.99
N THR A 69 -1.89 3.23 -6.16
CA THR A 69 -3.34 3.14 -6.34
C THR A 69 -3.74 2.29 -7.54
N PRO A 70 -3.15 2.47 -8.75
CA PRO A 70 -3.54 1.61 -9.86
C PRO A 70 -3.33 0.12 -9.61
N PRO A 71 -2.25 -0.37 -8.94
CA PRO A 71 -2.13 -1.81 -8.78
C PRO A 71 -2.93 -2.42 -7.64
N GLY A 72 -3.83 -1.71 -6.98
CA GLY A 72 -4.70 -2.36 -6.02
C GLY A 72 -4.64 -1.83 -4.61
N PHE A 73 -4.10 -0.64 -4.43
CA PHE A 73 -4.13 0.04 -3.15
C PHE A 73 -5.24 1.08 -3.14
N PHE A 74 -5.71 1.40 -1.95
CA PHE A 74 -6.74 2.42 -1.78
C PHE A 74 -6.49 3.18 -0.49
N ARG A 75 -6.62 4.51 -0.56
CA ARG A 75 -6.45 5.35 0.62
C ARG A 75 -7.76 5.39 1.39
N ILE A 76 -7.84 4.63 2.48
CA ILE A 76 -9.08 4.51 3.25
C ILE A 76 -9.25 5.65 4.25
N HIS A 77 -8.18 6.38 4.55
CA HIS A 77 -8.18 7.40 5.57
C HIS A 77 -7.03 8.37 5.27
N LYS A 78 -7.07 9.57 5.84
CA LYS A 78 -5.96 10.50 5.63
C LYS A 78 -4.62 9.93 6.08
N SER A 79 -4.64 8.95 6.98
CA SER A 79 -3.44 8.36 7.55
C SER A 79 -3.14 6.94 7.08
N TYR A 80 -4.01 6.33 6.27
CA TYR A 80 -3.84 4.92 5.91
C TYR A 80 -4.07 4.67 4.43
N LEU A 81 -3.09 4.02 3.81
CA LEU A 81 -3.17 3.52 2.44
C LEU A 81 -3.01 2.01 2.51
N VAL A 82 -4.02 1.26 2.08
CA VAL A 82 -4.05 -0.19 2.28
C VAL A 82 -4.02 -0.93 0.97
N ASN A 83 -3.40 -2.11 0.99
CA ASN A 83 -3.45 -3.06 -0.10
C ASN A 83 -4.75 -3.86 0.04
N LEU A 84 -5.66 -3.70 -0.91
CA LEU A 84 -6.98 -4.31 -0.83
C LEU A 84 -6.91 -5.83 -0.71
N GLY A 85 -5.88 -6.44 -1.26
CA GLY A 85 -5.72 -7.90 -1.19
C GLY A 85 -5.40 -8.44 0.20
N TYR A 86 -5.04 -7.58 1.14
CA TYR A 86 -4.72 -8.01 2.50
C TYR A 86 -5.82 -7.68 3.51
N ILE A 87 -6.94 -7.13 3.08
CA ILE A 87 -8.05 -6.87 3.99
C ILE A 87 -8.67 -8.21 4.38
N THR A 88 -8.72 -8.50 5.68
CA THR A 88 -9.31 -9.74 6.17
C THR A 88 -10.72 -9.54 6.70
N GLU A 89 -11.01 -8.38 7.26
CA GLU A 89 -12.33 -8.10 7.83
C GLU A 89 -12.68 -6.64 7.63
N MET A 90 -13.96 -6.38 7.44
CA MET A 90 -14.54 -5.04 7.50
C MET A 90 -15.72 -5.11 8.45
N PHE A 91 -15.83 -4.11 9.33
CA PHE A 91 -16.90 -4.13 10.30
C PHE A 91 -17.34 -2.71 10.63
N PRO A 92 -18.58 -2.54 11.12
CA PRO A 92 -19.06 -1.22 11.49
C PRO A 92 -18.19 -0.57 12.56
N TRP A 93 -17.99 0.72 12.43
CA TRP A 93 -17.21 1.51 13.37
C TRP A 93 -18.02 2.74 13.76
N ALA A 94 -17.47 3.60 14.62
CA ALA A 94 -18.20 4.75 15.15
C ALA A 94 -18.74 5.66 14.04
N ASN A 95 -19.86 6.31 14.29
CA ASN A 95 -20.44 7.35 13.41
C ASN A 95 -20.76 6.88 12.00
N ASN A 96 -21.32 5.68 11.87
CA ASN A 96 -21.70 5.11 10.57
C ASN A 96 -20.54 4.95 9.62
N SER A 97 -19.35 4.74 10.16
CA SER A 97 -18.18 4.45 9.33
C SER A 97 -17.83 2.97 9.42
N LEU A 98 -16.74 2.60 8.78
CA LEU A 98 -16.23 1.25 8.78
C LEU A 98 -14.82 1.23 9.32
N ALA A 99 -14.37 0.07 9.76
CA ALA A 99 -12.97 -0.18 10.07
C ALA A 99 -12.56 -1.47 9.39
N VAL A 100 -11.27 -1.63 9.14
CA VAL A 100 -10.75 -2.83 8.50
C VAL A 100 -9.62 -3.41 9.34
N LYS A 101 -9.42 -4.71 9.18
CA LYS A 101 -8.25 -5.42 9.71
C LYS A 101 -7.45 -5.96 8.55
N MET A 102 -6.13 -5.91 8.69
CA MET A 102 -5.22 -6.34 7.65
C MET A 102 -4.54 -7.64 8.06
N GLN A 103 -4.32 -8.51 7.09
CA GLN A 103 -3.67 -9.80 7.31
C GLN A 103 -2.28 -9.61 7.93
N GLY A 104 -2.04 -10.30 9.05
CA GLY A 104 -0.77 -10.19 9.77
C GLY A 104 -0.74 -9.03 10.76
N PHE A 105 -1.75 -8.16 10.76
CA PHE A 105 -1.84 -7.00 11.64
C PHE A 105 -3.21 -6.91 12.26
N GLU A 106 -3.80 -8.05 12.61
CA GLU A 106 -5.19 -8.10 13.05
C GLU A 106 -5.44 -7.38 14.37
N LYS A 107 -4.40 -7.09 15.13
CA LYS A 107 -4.56 -6.31 16.37
C LYS A 107 -4.75 -4.82 16.09
N GLU A 108 -4.44 -4.37 14.88
CA GLU A 108 -4.57 -2.98 14.51
C GLU A 108 -5.90 -2.76 13.81
N ILE A 109 -6.67 -1.82 14.32
CA ILE A 109 -7.96 -1.47 13.71
C ILE A 109 -7.75 -0.19 12.91
N LEU A 110 -7.96 -0.26 11.61
CA LEU A 110 -7.74 0.87 10.72
C LEU A 110 -9.08 1.48 10.34
N PRO A 111 -9.36 2.72 10.78
CA PRO A 111 -10.64 3.35 10.45
C PRO A 111 -10.68 3.77 8.98
N VAL A 112 -11.88 3.69 8.39
CA VAL A 112 -12.14 4.18 7.04
C VAL A 112 -12.82 5.54 7.17
N GLY A 113 -12.28 6.55 6.46
CA GLY A 113 -12.93 7.85 6.44
C GLY A 113 -14.33 7.73 5.85
N ARG A 114 -15.30 8.45 6.44
CA ARG A 114 -16.69 8.31 5.99
C ARG A 114 -16.85 8.59 4.52
N GLU A 115 -16.10 9.55 4.00
CA GLU A 115 -16.17 9.90 2.58
C GLU A 115 -15.56 8.82 1.68
N LYS A 116 -14.85 7.85 2.25
CA LYS A 116 -14.21 6.78 1.49
C LYS A 116 -15.02 5.49 1.47
N VAL A 117 -16.02 5.38 2.33
CA VAL A 117 -16.75 4.12 2.51
C VAL A 117 -17.41 3.66 1.22
N LYS A 118 -18.08 4.56 0.52
CA LYS A 118 -18.78 4.21 -0.71
C LYS A 118 -17.82 3.68 -1.77
N ASN A 119 -16.71 4.39 -1.98
CA ASN A 119 -15.74 3.98 -2.99
C ASN A 119 -15.08 2.66 -2.62
N LEU A 120 -14.78 2.45 -1.34
CA LEU A 120 -14.18 1.21 -0.89
C LEU A 120 -15.13 0.04 -1.15
N ARG A 121 -16.41 0.20 -0.82
CA ARG A 121 -17.39 -0.85 -1.07
C ARG A 121 -17.50 -1.19 -2.56
N GLN A 122 -17.47 -0.18 -3.42
CA GLN A 122 -17.50 -0.40 -4.86
C GLN A 122 -16.28 -1.20 -5.33
N LEU A 123 -15.10 -0.84 -4.84
CA LEU A 123 -13.87 -1.55 -5.23
C LEU A 123 -13.88 -3.00 -4.77
N LEU A 124 -14.53 -3.29 -3.67
CA LEU A 124 -14.61 -4.66 -3.13
C LEU A 124 -15.84 -5.41 -3.63
N GLY A 125 -16.69 -4.77 -4.40
CA GLY A 125 -17.86 -5.44 -4.98
C GLY A 125 -18.98 -5.72 -3.99
N ILE A 126 -19.09 -4.90 -2.97
CA ILE A 126 -20.12 -5.08 -1.94
C ILE A 126 -20.99 -3.79 -1.76
#